data_0841122a592358c10bf60760f1f1efcb
#
_entry.id   0841122a592358c10bf60760f1f1efcb
#
_cell.length_a   1.000
_cell.length_b   1.000
_cell.length_c   1.000
_cell.angle_alpha   90.00
_cell.angle_beta   90.00
_cell.angle_gamma   90.00
#
_symmetry.space_group_name_H-M   'P 1'
#
loop_
_entity.id
_entity.type
_entity.pdbx_description
1 polymer ?
#
loop_
_entity_poly.entity_id
_entity_poly.type
_entity_poly.pdbx_seq_one_letter_code
_entity_poly.pdbx_strand_id
1 'polypeptide(L)'
;MRHNINMIRIASALVCVAVAPFAAAAQQFQTPELPTPKSFAIMAWGEAPSDIAQLRGMRDAGLNIAGFCRAEDLDKVREAGLACFVSDTRIGGYDWQSLPADSEIRSRVGALAHQIGSNPAAIGFFLQDEPHAALMPGLARVAQIAREAMPGMWPYVNLFPYRVSPQRLGTDTYDKYVRMLVDTIGQPFLSYDNYSLVGGEMLDYFYTNLEIVRRLSIETKTPFWNCILANAHFNYMEPSDATFHLQVYATLAYGGRGIQYFTYFAPEIGNYRAAAVDQFGNRTPTWERLRRINLEIAALAPTILKLRSTGVFHYPDVPDQAQPLAASRLVRSIEMTQCFVKPPVAGRFLVGEFEDGQARPYIMIVNRDLNNSFQFRLHLVKENVKLVRISPYSGKEETFGGEMDWLAPGAGILLRMEP
;
A
#
# COMPACT_ATOMS: atom_id res chain seq x y z
N MET A 1 -11.38 64.12 -55.04
CA MET A 1 -11.44 63.63 -53.64
C MET A 1 -10.51 62.43 -53.52
N ARG A 2 -9.33 62.62 -52.95
CA ARG A 2 -8.33 61.59 -52.79
C ARG A 2 -8.39 61.14 -51.32
N HIS A 3 -8.67 59.84 -51.09
CA HIS A 3 -8.64 59.26 -49.78
C HIS A 3 -7.24 58.66 -49.50
N ASN A 4 -6.58 59.23 -48.49
CA ASN A 4 -5.34 58.71 -47.96
C ASN A 4 -5.64 57.50 -47.09
N ILE A 5 -5.05 56.35 -47.42
CA ILE A 5 -5.05 55.13 -46.56
C ILE A 5 -3.70 55.08 -45.83
N ASN A 6 -3.72 55.34 -44.54
CA ASN A 6 -2.57 55.12 -43.64
C ASN A 6 -2.34 53.64 -43.44
N MET A 7 -1.24 53.10 -43.94
CA MET A 7 -0.75 51.75 -43.58
C MET A 7 0.00 51.79 -42.25
N ILE A 8 -0.58 51.14 -41.24
CA ILE A 8 0.09 50.88 -39.97
C ILE A 8 1.01 49.64 -40.19
N ARG A 9 2.34 49.86 -40.08
CA ARG A 9 3.33 48.79 -40.08
C ARG A 9 3.35 48.19 -38.67
N ILE A 10 2.88 46.94 -38.54
CA ILE A 10 3.06 46.11 -37.32
C ILE A 10 4.44 45.47 -37.41
N ALA A 11 5.36 45.89 -36.53
CA ALA A 11 6.65 45.27 -36.38
C ALA A 11 6.46 43.98 -35.54
N SER A 12 6.60 42.82 -36.17
CA SER A 12 6.63 41.52 -35.49
C SER A 12 7.97 41.35 -34.81
N ALA A 13 8.03 41.49 -33.48
CA ALA A 13 9.19 41.11 -32.69
C ALA A 13 9.17 39.56 -32.55
N LEU A 14 10.13 38.91 -33.19
CA LEU A 14 10.40 37.48 -32.98
C LEU A 14 11.05 37.34 -31.61
N VAL A 15 10.30 36.85 -30.62
CA VAL A 15 10.87 36.42 -29.35
C VAL A 15 11.39 35.00 -29.55
N CYS A 16 12.69 34.82 -29.73
CA CYS A 16 13.35 33.53 -29.65
C CYS A 16 13.36 33.06 -28.18
N VAL A 17 12.40 32.24 -27.80
CA VAL A 17 12.48 31.50 -26.55
C VAL A 17 13.52 30.40 -26.73
N ALA A 18 14.67 30.57 -26.12
CA ALA A 18 15.67 29.51 -26.02
C ALA A 18 15.10 28.39 -25.11
N VAL A 19 14.62 27.31 -25.71
CA VAL A 19 14.26 26.08 -25.01
C VAL A 19 15.58 25.43 -24.58
N ALA A 20 15.98 25.64 -23.32
CA ALA A 20 17.05 24.85 -22.73
C ALA A 20 16.61 23.37 -22.72
N PRO A 21 17.45 22.43 -23.14
CA PRO A 21 17.10 21.02 -23.04
C PRO A 21 16.97 20.66 -21.55
N PHE A 22 15.78 20.32 -21.12
CA PHE A 22 15.57 19.60 -19.88
C PHE A 22 16.26 18.24 -20.05
N ALA A 23 17.52 18.16 -19.65
CA ALA A 23 18.15 16.89 -19.35
C ALA A 23 17.39 16.34 -18.13
N ALA A 24 16.42 15.50 -18.38
CA ALA A 24 15.84 14.64 -17.37
C ALA A 24 17.02 13.83 -16.82
N ALA A 25 17.53 14.22 -15.66
CA ALA A 25 18.45 13.40 -14.91
C ALA A 25 17.69 12.10 -14.66
N ALA A 26 18.05 11.05 -15.40
CA ALA A 26 17.60 9.71 -15.10
C ALA A 26 18.02 9.47 -13.64
N GLN A 27 17.04 9.52 -12.73
CA GLN A 27 17.25 9.10 -11.37
C GLN A 27 17.77 7.67 -11.46
N GLN A 28 19.05 7.48 -11.19
CA GLN A 28 19.62 6.16 -11.01
C GLN A 28 18.83 5.56 -9.85
N PHE A 29 17.91 4.63 -10.17
CA PHE A 29 17.24 3.82 -9.19
C PHE A 29 18.33 3.11 -8.39
N GLN A 30 18.57 3.57 -7.17
CA GLN A 30 19.31 2.77 -6.21
C GLN A 30 18.59 1.45 -6.12
N THR A 31 19.31 0.37 -6.30
CA THR A 31 18.78 -0.99 -6.12
C THR A 31 18.10 -0.99 -4.75
N PRO A 32 16.78 -1.21 -4.65
CA PRO A 32 16.13 -1.24 -3.35
C PRO A 32 16.84 -2.30 -2.51
N GLU A 33 17.19 -1.96 -1.29
CA GLU A 33 17.61 -2.98 -0.32
C GLU A 33 16.46 -3.98 -0.23
N LEU A 34 16.81 -5.27 -0.19
CA LEU A 34 15.81 -6.33 -0.05
C LEU A 34 14.98 -6.06 1.22
N PRO A 35 13.65 -6.31 1.19
CA PRO A 35 12.78 -5.96 2.29
C PRO A 35 13.24 -6.63 3.59
N THR A 36 13.31 -5.82 4.60
CA THR A 36 13.53 -6.24 5.97
C THR A 36 12.30 -5.85 6.79
N PRO A 37 12.13 -6.31 8.04
CA PRO A 37 11.05 -5.82 8.91
C PRO A 37 11.03 -4.30 9.08
N LYS A 38 12.13 -3.63 8.72
CA LYS A 38 12.29 -2.17 8.81
C LYS A 38 12.07 -1.43 7.48
N SER A 39 11.88 -2.15 6.37
CA SER A 39 11.59 -1.55 5.06
C SER A 39 10.10 -1.52 4.78
N PHE A 40 9.66 -0.61 3.91
CA PHE A 40 8.28 -0.57 3.43
C PHE A 40 8.09 -1.65 2.36
N ALA A 41 7.15 -2.56 2.58
CA ALA A 41 6.86 -3.64 1.63
C ALA A 41 5.98 -3.14 0.48
N ILE A 42 6.37 -3.44 -0.76
CA ILE A 42 5.57 -3.20 -1.97
C ILE A 42 5.57 -4.52 -2.75
N MET A 43 4.46 -5.26 -2.68
CA MET A 43 4.37 -6.65 -3.11
C MET A 43 3.27 -6.86 -4.14
N ALA A 44 3.50 -7.72 -5.14
CA ALA A 44 2.42 -8.34 -5.89
C ALA A 44 1.89 -9.53 -5.09
N TRP A 45 0.60 -9.55 -4.78
CA TRP A 45 -0.01 -10.70 -4.13
C TRP A 45 -0.42 -11.73 -5.18
N GLY A 46 0.16 -12.91 -5.13
CA GLY A 46 -0.04 -14.00 -6.06
C GLY A 46 1.28 -14.69 -6.45
N GLU A 47 1.18 -15.65 -7.34
CA GLU A 47 2.35 -16.38 -7.85
C GLU A 47 3.28 -15.46 -8.66
N ALA A 48 4.57 -15.51 -8.36
CA ALA A 48 5.59 -14.81 -9.13
C ALA A 48 5.88 -15.54 -10.44
N PRO A 49 6.12 -14.82 -11.53
CA PRO A 49 6.47 -15.46 -12.81
C PRO A 49 7.87 -16.08 -12.76
N SER A 50 8.09 -17.12 -13.56
CA SER A 50 9.41 -17.72 -13.76
C SER A 50 10.22 -17.02 -14.86
N ASP A 51 9.65 -16.05 -15.56
CA ASP A 51 10.28 -15.29 -16.62
C ASP A 51 11.00 -14.06 -16.06
N ILE A 52 12.30 -13.94 -16.37
CA ILE A 52 13.15 -12.85 -15.86
C ILE A 52 12.72 -11.46 -16.39
N ALA A 53 12.19 -11.36 -17.60
CA ALA A 53 11.75 -10.09 -18.15
C ALA A 53 10.49 -9.60 -17.44
N GLN A 54 9.57 -10.50 -17.09
CA GLN A 54 8.40 -10.18 -16.28
C GLN A 54 8.79 -9.76 -14.86
N LEU A 55 9.73 -10.47 -14.21
CA LEU A 55 10.27 -10.09 -12.90
C LEU A 55 10.92 -8.71 -12.93
N ARG A 56 11.74 -8.40 -13.95
CA ARG A 56 12.30 -7.05 -14.15
C ARG A 56 11.20 -6.02 -14.35
N GLY A 57 10.13 -6.37 -15.09
CA GLY A 57 8.95 -5.52 -15.25
C GLY A 57 8.25 -5.19 -13.92
N MET A 58 8.18 -6.15 -13.01
CA MET A 58 7.66 -5.91 -11.65
C MET A 58 8.54 -4.94 -10.87
N ARG A 59 9.86 -5.12 -10.93
CA ARG A 59 10.80 -4.20 -10.32
C ARG A 59 10.71 -2.80 -10.90
N ASP A 60 10.63 -2.68 -12.23
CA ASP A 60 10.47 -1.39 -12.92
C ASP A 60 9.18 -0.68 -12.53
N ALA A 61 8.13 -1.44 -12.16
CA ALA A 61 6.90 -0.93 -11.58
C ALA A 61 7.05 -0.50 -10.11
N GLY A 62 8.24 -0.59 -9.52
CA GLY A 62 8.52 -0.16 -8.15
C GLY A 62 8.20 -1.19 -7.06
N LEU A 63 7.90 -2.44 -7.41
CA LEU A 63 7.77 -3.50 -6.42
C LEU A 63 9.14 -3.89 -5.86
N ASN A 64 9.19 -4.32 -4.61
CA ASN A 64 10.38 -4.90 -3.98
C ASN A 64 10.18 -6.37 -3.57
N ILE A 65 8.93 -6.87 -3.60
CA ILE A 65 8.59 -8.27 -3.38
C ILE A 65 7.77 -8.77 -4.57
N ALA A 66 8.24 -9.85 -5.21
CA ALA A 66 7.59 -10.43 -6.39
C ALA A 66 6.29 -11.20 -6.08
N GLY A 67 6.05 -11.53 -4.81
CA GLY A 67 4.94 -12.38 -4.38
C GLY A 67 5.42 -13.74 -3.91
N PHE A 68 4.72 -14.80 -4.36
CA PHE A 68 5.02 -16.18 -4.01
C PHE A 68 5.78 -16.84 -5.14
N CYS A 69 7.01 -17.32 -4.88
CA CYS A 69 7.84 -17.94 -5.91
C CYS A 69 8.18 -19.39 -5.56
N ARG A 70 8.49 -20.16 -6.59
CA ARG A 70 9.03 -21.50 -6.42
C ARG A 70 10.50 -21.42 -6.05
N ALA A 71 10.98 -22.39 -5.26
CA ALA A 71 12.39 -22.43 -4.81
C ALA A 71 13.39 -22.45 -5.99
N GLU A 72 13.01 -23.04 -7.12
CA GLU A 72 13.83 -23.11 -8.34
C GLU A 72 13.99 -21.78 -9.09
N ASP A 73 13.11 -20.80 -8.84
CA ASP A 73 13.13 -19.49 -9.49
C ASP A 73 13.86 -18.41 -8.67
N LEU A 74 14.34 -18.73 -7.47
CA LEU A 74 14.98 -17.78 -6.55
C LEU A 74 16.15 -17.00 -7.16
N ASP A 75 16.98 -17.64 -7.99
CA ASP A 75 18.10 -16.96 -8.64
C ASP A 75 17.63 -15.90 -9.65
N LYS A 76 16.53 -16.15 -10.36
CA LYS A 76 15.91 -15.17 -11.27
C LYS A 76 15.30 -14.00 -10.49
N VAL A 77 14.62 -14.28 -9.36
CA VAL A 77 14.07 -13.25 -8.48
C VAL A 77 15.18 -12.36 -7.94
N ARG A 78 16.29 -12.95 -7.48
CA ARG A 78 17.49 -12.24 -7.04
C ARG A 78 18.10 -11.40 -8.17
N GLU A 79 18.27 -11.96 -9.35
CA GLU A 79 18.82 -11.26 -10.53
C GLU A 79 17.95 -10.07 -10.93
N ALA A 80 16.63 -10.21 -10.82
CA ALA A 80 15.71 -9.10 -11.02
C ALA A 80 15.80 -8.02 -9.92
N GLY A 81 16.49 -8.27 -8.82
CA GLY A 81 16.58 -7.35 -7.67
C GLY A 81 15.30 -7.31 -6.83
N LEU A 82 14.58 -8.42 -6.76
CA LEU A 82 13.37 -8.61 -5.98
C LEU A 82 13.60 -9.62 -4.85
N ALA A 83 12.76 -9.54 -3.84
CA ALA A 83 12.56 -10.61 -2.86
C ALA A 83 11.26 -11.37 -3.13
N CYS A 84 11.06 -12.48 -2.44
CA CYS A 84 9.81 -13.23 -2.49
C CYS A 84 9.60 -14.10 -1.26
N PHE A 85 8.37 -14.54 -1.07
CA PHE A 85 8.02 -15.65 -0.17
C PHE A 85 8.01 -16.95 -0.97
N VAL A 86 8.72 -17.96 -0.49
CA VAL A 86 8.75 -19.27 -1.16
C VAL A 86 7.42 -19.99 -0.94
N SER A 87 6.78 -20.39 -2.04
CA SER A 87 5.59 -21.27 -2.03
C SER A 87 6.01 -22.65 -2.49
N ASP A 88 5.85 -23.64 -1.62
CA ASP A 88 6.28 -25.01 -1.88
C ASP A 88 5.44 -26.01 -1.07
N THR A 89 5.10 -27.15 -1.69
CA THR A 89 4.28 -28.19 -1.02
C THR A 89 4.97 -28.84 0.16
N ARG A 90 6.31 -28.75 0.27
CA ARG A 90 7.06 -29.23 1.42
C ARG A 90 6.84 -28.40 2.69
N ILE A 91 6.30 -27.17 2.55
CA ILE A 91 6.01 -26.27 3.66
C ILE A 91 4.53 -25.85 3.74
N GLY A 92 3.82 -25.75 2.60
CA GLY A 92 2.41 -25.34 2.51
C GLY A 92 1.43 -26.46 2.17
N GLY A 93 1.90 -27.68 1.90
CA GLY A 93 1.09 -28.77 1.37
C GLY A 93 0.62 -29.78 2.44
N TYR A 94 0.18 -29.31 3.60
CA TYR A 94 -0.27 -30.18 4.70
C TYR A 94 -1.79 -30.09 4.90
N ASP A 95 -2.37 -31.19 5.41
CA ASP A 95 -3.63 -31.10 6.13
C ASP A 95 -3.34 -30.50 7.52
N TRP A 96 -3.69 -29.24 7.70
CA TRP A 96 -3.39 -28.49 8.92
C TRP A 96 -4.09 -28.99 10.18
N GLN A 97 -5.14 -29.82 10.03
CA GLN A 97 -5.83 -30.44 11.15
C GLN A 97 -5.26 -31.83 11.49
N SER A 98 -4.53 -32.45 10.55
CA SER A 98 -3.98 -33.77 10.69
C SER A 98 -2.54 -33.81 10.15
N LEU A 99 -1.63 -33.17 10.88
CA LEU A 99 -0.22 -33.13 10.50
C LEU A 99 0.44 -34.52 10.60
N PRO A 100 1.38 -34.83 9.70
CA PRO A 100 2.25 -35.99 9.88
C PRO A 100 3.17 -35.80 11.09
N ALA A 101 3.94 -36.87 11.44
CA ALA A 101 4.91 -36.77 12.51
C ALA A 101 5.94 -35.66 12.26
N ASP A 102 6.42 -35.01 13.32
CA ASP A 102 7.42 -33.96 13.26
C ASP A 102 8.68 -34.34 12.48
N SER A 103 9.09 -35.60 12.55
CA SER A 103 10.25 -36.10 11.80
C SER A 103 10.05 -36.01 10.29
N GLU A 104 8.83 -36.28 9.82
CA GLU A 104 8.48 -36.12 8.40
C GLU A 104 8.45 -34.65 7.99
N ILE A 105 7.81 -33.79 8.79
CA ILE A 105 7.79 -32.35 8.54
C ILE A 105 9.22 -31.80 8.48
N ARG A 106 10.07 -32.17 9.44
CA ARG A 106 11.50 -31.78 9.48
C ARG A 106 12.27 -32.25 8.25
N SER A 107 12.00 -33.50 7.79
CA SER A 107 12.63 -34.03 6.57
C SER A 107 12.24 -33.22 5.34
N ARG A 108 10.94 -32.94 5.14
CA ARG A 108 10.41 -32.16 4.00
C ARG A 108 10.91 -30.73 4.02
N VAL A 109 10.79 -30.04 5.15
CA VAL A 109 11.25 -28.67 5.35
C VAL A 109 12.78 -28.59 5.24
N GLY A 110 13.53 -29.54 5.76
CA GLY A 110 14.98 -29.61 5.64
C GLY A 110 15.44 -29.73 4.18
N ALA A 111 14.75 -30.53 3.36
CA ALA A 111 15.03 -30.64 1.94
C ALA A 111 14.76 -29.31 1.20
N LEU A 112 13.71 -28.58 1.57
CA LEU A 112 13.43 -27.23 1.05
C LEU A 112 14.52 -26.25 1.48
N ALA A 113 14.88 -26.23 2.75
CA ALA A 113 15.93 -25.37 3.31
C ALA A 113 17.28 -25.58 2.60
N HIS A 114 17.64 -26.82 2.33
CA HIS A 114 18.84 -27.15 1.56
C HIS A 114 18.79 -26.59 0.13
N GLN A 115 17.64 -26.67 -0.54
CA GLN A 115 17.46 -26.13 -1.90
C GLN A 115 17.52 -24.60 -1.94
N ILE A 116 16.90 -23.91 -0.97
CA ILE A 116 16.92 -22.45 -0.84
C ILE A 116 18.34 -21.96 -0.51
N GLY A 117 19.06 -22.70 0.33
CA GLY A 117 20.38 -22.32 0.80
C GLY A 117 20.38 -20.95 1.50
N SER A 118 21.35 -20.11 1.14
CA SER A 118 21.47 -18.72 1.63
C SER A 118 21.01 -17.70 0.60
N ASN A 119 20.08 -18.03 -0.29
CA ASN A 119 19.64 -17.11 -1.33
C ASN A 119 18.89 -15.91 -0.72
N PRO A 120 19.41 -14.67 -0.84
CA PRO A 120 18.86 -13.50 -0.16
C PRO A 120 17.50 -13.05 -0.72
N ALA A 121 17.08 -13.55 -1.88
CA ALA A 121 15.75 -13.27 -2.42
C ALA A 121 14.64 -13.96 -1.62
N ALA A 122 14.94 -15.08 -0.94
CA ALA A 122 13.98 -15.79 -0.11
C ALA A 122 13.88 -15.10 1.27
N ILE A 123 12.87 -14.26 1.48
CA ILE A 123 12.67 -13.57 2.77
C ILE A 123 11.69 -14.31 3.69
N GLY A 124 10.99 -15.28 3.19
CA GLY A 124 10.00 -16.02 3.95
C GLY A 124 9.39 -17.16 3.15
N PHE A 125 8.36 -17.74 3.71
CA PHE A 125 7.62 -18.84 3.12
C PHE A 125 6.12 -18.66 3.31
N PHE A 126 5.36 -18.93 2.25
CA PHE A 126 3.90 -18.86 2.25
C PHE A 126 3.30 -20.13 2.84
N LEU A 127 2.38 -20.00 3.77
CA LEU A 127 1.72 -21.09 4.44
C LEU A 127 0.27 -21.26 3.97
N GLN A 128 -0.53 -20.20 4.08
CA GLN A 128 -1.96 -20.30 3.85
C GLN A 128 -2.59 -18.94 3.58
N ASP A 129 -3.58 -18.92 2.69
CA ASP A 129 -4.50 -17.82 2.50
C ASP A 129 -5.77 -18.04 3.32
N GLU A 130 -6.23 -16.99 4.00
CA GLU A 130 -7.50 -16.93 4.72
C GLU A 130 -7.85 -18.19 5.55
N PRO A 131 -6.96 -18.66 6.46
CA PRO A 131 -7.23 -19.90 7.19
C PRO A 131 -8.36 -19.73 8.21
N HIS A 132 -9.21 -20.75 8.32
CA HIS A 132 -10.09 -20.90 9.48
C HIS A 132 -9.24 -21.08 10.76
N ALA A 133 -9.68 -20.50 11.88
CA ALA A 133 -8.91 -20.52 13.13
C ALA A 133 -8.50 -21.93 13.62
N ALA A 134 -9.31 -22.94 13.32
CA ALA A 134 -8.98 -24.33 13.65
C ALA A 134 -7.69 -24.84 12.96
N LEU A 135 -7.22 -24.18 11.90
CA LEU A 135 -5.97 -24.53 11.20
C LEU A 135 -4.73 -23.90 11.84
N MET A 136 -4.89 -22.87 12.67
CA MET A 136 -3.79 -22.10 13.26
C MET A 136 -2.80 -22.96 14.07
N PRO A 137 -3.21 -23.96 14.87
CA PRO A 137 -2.25 -24.81 15.58
C PRO A 137 -1.32 -25.59 14.64
N GLY A 138 -1.88 -26.14 13.54
CA GLY A 138 -1.08 -26.85 12.53
C GLY A 138 -0.12 -25.92 11.79
N LEU A 139 -0.61 -24.75 11.36
CA LEU A 139 0.20 -23.70 10.76
C LEU A 139 1.34 -23.26 11.67
N ALA A 140 1.05 -23.05 12.97
CA ALA A 140 2.04 -22.66 13.96
C ALA A 140 3.14 -23.72 14.13
N ARG A 141 2.76 -25.02 14.13
CA ARG A 141 3.71 -26.12 14.26
C ARG A 141 4.67 -26.17 13.08
N VAL A 142 4.16 -26.09 11.84
CA VAL A 142 5.00 -26.07 10.64
C VAL A 142 5.86 -24.82 10.59
N ALA A 143 5.29 -23.64 10.91
CA ALA A 143 6.03 -22.38 10.98
C ALA A 143 7.19 -22.45 11.98
N GLN A 144 7.00 -23.09 13.14
CA GLN A 144 8.05 -23.29 14.12
C GLN A 144 9.19 -24.14 13.55
N ILE A 145 8.87 -25.32 12.99
CA ILE A 145 9.87 -26.22 12.39
C ILE A 145 10.62 -25.53 11.24
N ALA A 146 9.89 -24.76 10.43
CA ALA A 146 10.48 -24.02 9.32
C ALA A 146 11.47 -22.94 9.80
N ARG A 147 11.13 -22.19 10.85
CA ARG A 147 12.05 -21.18 11.42
C ARG A 147 13.30 -21.81 12.05
N GLU A 148 13.18 -23.03 12.60
CA GLU A 148 14.34 -23.77 13.10
C GLU A 148 15.29 -24.19 11.96
N ALA A 149 14.73 -24.58 10.81
CA ALA A 149 15.50 -24.99 9.63
C ALA A 149 16.01 -23.80 8.79
N MET A 150 15.29 -22.69 8.80
CA MET A 150 15.56 -21.48 8.00
C MET A 150 15.48 -20.24 8.90
N PRO A 151 16.47 -20.02 9.79
CA PRO A 151 16.49 -18.87 10.70
C PRO A 151 16.42 -17.54 9.93
N GLY A 152 15.57 -16.62 10.41
CA GLY A 152 15.40 -15.30 9.81
C GLY A 152 14.37 -15.21 8.69
N MET A 153 13.87 -16.34 8.18
CA MET A 153 12.75 -16.34 7.22
C MET A 153 11.41 -16.16 7.92
N TRP A 154 10.52 -15.42 7.27
CA TRP A 154 9.21 -15.07 7.80
C TRP A 154 8.13 -16.06 7.37
N PRO A 155 7.33 -16.60 8.30
CA PRO A 155 6.08 -17.25 7.92
C PRO A 155 5.12 -16.21 7.35
N TYR A 156 4.34 -16.59 6.34
CA TYR A 156 3.32 -15.73 5.74
C TYR A 156 1.97 -16.44 5.71
N VAL A 157 1.01 -15.80 6.36
CA VAL A 157 -0.41 -16.12 6.35
C VAL A 157 -1.16 -14.84 6.02
N ASN A 158 -2.07 -14.87 5.04
CA ASN A 158 -2.99 -13.76 4.78
C ASN A 158 -4.29 -13.98 5.57
N LEU A 159 -4.79 -12.96 6.23
CA LEU A 159 -5.98 -13.01 7.06
C LEU A 159 -7.24 -12.66 6.28
N PHE A 160 -8.37 -13.23 6.66
CA PHE A 160 -9.68 -12.76 6.24
C PHE A 160 -9.91 -11.29 6.58
N PRO A 161 -10.76 -10.55 5.83
CA PRO A 161 -11.28 -9.26 6.26
C PRO A 161 -12.27 -9.39 7.43
N TYR A 162 -12.50 -8.28 8.16
CA TYR A 162 -13.30 -8.30 9.40
C TYR A 162 -14.77 -8.68 9.20
N ARG A 163 -15.34 -8.57 8.00
CA ARG A 163 -16.74 -8.85 7.70
C ARG A 163 -17.09 -10.34 7.50
N VAL A 164 -16.09 -11.18 7.56
CA VAL A 164 -16.30 -12.63 7.48
C VAL A 164 -17.02 -13.11 8.72
N SER A 165 -18.00 -14.01 8.55
CA SER A 165 -18.81 -14.50 9.67
C SER A 165 -17.97 -15.25 10.71
N PRO A 166 -18.39 -15.24 12.00
CA PRO A 166 -17.71 -15.99 13.05
C PRO A 166 -17.53 -17.48 12.72
N GLN A 167 -18.50 -18.09 12.03
CA GLN A 167 -18.43 -19.48 11.59
C GLN A 167 -17.29 -19.72 10.60
N ARG A 168 -17.08 -18.78 9.66
CA ARG A 168 -15.99 -18.88 8.67
C ARG A 168 -14.64 -18.48 9.25
N LEU A 169 -14.61 -17.57 10.22
CA LEU A 169 -13.38 -17.22 10.96
C LEU A 169 -12.95 -18.37 11.89
N GLY A 170 -13.92 -19.09 12.49
CA GLY A 170 -13.69 -20.05 13.55
C GLY A 170 -13.43 -19.40 14.92
N THR A 171 -13.79 -18.13 15.06
CA THR A 171 -13.72 -17.35 16.33
C THR A 171 -14.92 -16.45 16.44
N ASP A 172 -15.29 -16.07 17.68
CA ASP A 172 -16.47 -15.22 17.94
C ASP A 172 -16.28 -13.79 17.42
N THR A 173 -15.03 -13.32 17.35
CA THR A 173 -14.67 -11.97 16.96
C THR A 173 -13.44 -11.94 16.06
N TYR A 174 -13.36 -10.94 15.18
CA TYR A 174 -12.20 -10.69 14.33
C TYR A 174 -10.92 -10.39 15.16
N ASP A 175 -11.07 -9.70 16.29
CA ASP A 175 -9.97 -9.43 17.23
C ASP A 175 -9.30 -10.72 17.73
N LYS A 176 -10.11 -11.71 18.14
CA LYS A 176 -9.57 -13.02 18.56
C LYS A 176 -8.83 -13.73 17.42
N TYR A 177 -9.39 -13.65 16.22
CA TYR A 177 -8.80 -14.24 15.02
C TYR A 177 -7.41 -13.67 14.71
N VAL A 178 -7.29 -12.32 14.69
CA VAL A 178 -6.00 -11.65 14.45
C VAL A 178 -4.99 -11.92 15.57
N ARG A 179 -5.42 -11.86 16.86
CA ARG A 179 -4.53 -12.18 17.98
C ARG A 179 -4.01 -13.61 17.93
N MET A 180 -4.86 -14.57 17.52
CA MET A 180 -4.44 -15.96 17.38
C MET A 180 -3.29 -16.11 16.38
N LEU A 181 -3.30 -15.39 15.24
CA LEU A 181 -2.16 -15.37 14.33
C LEU A 181 -0.90 -14.83 15.01
N VAL A 182 -1.00 -13.67 15.67
CA VAL A 182 0.16 -13.03 16.31
C VAL A 182 0.78 -13.91 17.38
N ASP A 183 -0.07 -14.51 18.22
CA ASP A 183 0.37 -15.29 19.38
C ASP A 183 0.96 -16.66 18.99
N THR A 184 0.59 -17.21 17.83
CA THR A 184 0.95 -18.60 17.49
C THR A 184 1.90 -18.72 16.31
N ILE A 185 1.71 -17.95 15.23
CA ILE A 185 2.48 -18.12 13.98
C ILE A 185 3.85 -17.42 14.05
N GLY A 186 3.93 -16.28 14.77
CA GLY A 186 5.16 -15.50 14.86
C GLY A 186 5.52 -14.78 13.55
N GLN A 187 4.51 -14.44 12.74
CA GLN A 187 4.65 -13.59 11.57
C GLN A 187 4.97 -12.16 12.00
N PRO A 188 6.00 -11.48 11.42
CA PRO A 188 6.43 -10.17 11.90
C PRO A 188 5.56 -9.00 11.37
N PHE A 189 4.45 -9.28 10.71
CA PHE A 189 3.47 -8.32 10.21
C PHE A 189 2.08 -8.96 10.13
N LEU A 190 1.04 -8.13 10.21
CA LEU A 190 -0.32 -8.54 9.87
C LEU A 190 -0.50 -8.36 8.36
N SER A 191 -1.09 -9.33 7.69
CA SER A 191 -1.49 -9.25 6.28
C SER A 191 -2.96 -9.62 6.16
N TYR A 192 -3.72 -8.80 5.45
CA TYR A 192 -5.14 -9.04 5.19
C TYR A 192 -5.55 -8.35 3.89
N ASP A 193 -6.63 -8.77 3.30
CA ASP A 193 -7.26 -8.11 2.16
C ASP A 193 -8.68 -7.62 2.49
N ASN A 194 -9.07 -6.53 1.85
CA ASN A 194 -10.43 -6.01 1.94
C ASN A 194 -10.77 -5.15 0.71
N TYR A 195 -11.40 -5.77 -0.27
CA TYR A 195 -11.76 -5.09 -1.52
C TYR A 195 -13.11 -4.41 -1.39
N SER A 196 -13.14 -3.08 -1.50
CA SER A 196 -14.27 -2.24 -1.12
C SER A 196 -14.64 -1.18 -2.17
N LEU A 197 -14.04 -1.24 -3.36
CA LEU A 197 -14.31 -0.33 -4.47
C LEU A 197 -15.46 -0.88 -5.33
N VAL A 198 -16.68 -0.40 -5.10
CA VAL A 198 -17.90 -0.88 -5.76
C VAL A 198 -18.81 0.30 -6.12
N GLY A 199 -19.40 0.26 -7.31
CA GLY A 199 -20.43 1.23 -7.70
C GLY A 199 -19.98 2.68 -7.78
N GLY A 200 -18.71 2.94 -8.01
CA GLY A 200 -18.15 4.31 -8.09
C GLY A 200 -17.63 4.86 -6.77
N GLU A 201 -17.68 4.09 -5.68
CA GLU A 201 -17.34 4.55 -4.33
C GLU A 201 -16.41 3.56 -3.59
N MET A 202 -15.72 4.10 -2.59
CA MET A 202 -15.06 3.32 -1.54
C MET A 202 -16.06 3.12 -0.40
N LEU A 203 -16.46 1.88 -0.16
CA LEU A 203 -17.40 1.55 0.90
C LEU A 203 -16.77 1.71 2.30
N ASP A 204 -17.56 2.15 3.29
CA ASP A 204 -17.08 2.50 4.63
C ASP A 204 -16.39 1.35 5.37
N TYR A 205 -16.75 0.11 5.08
CA TYR A 205 -16.11 -1.04 5.71
C TYR A 205 -14.60 -1.19 5.37
N PHE A 206 -14.11 -0.53 4.34
CA PHE A 206 -12.67 -0.40 4.09
C PHE A 206 -11.97 0.31 5.25
N TYR A 207 -12.52 1.44 5.67
CA TYR A 207 -11.97 2.24 6.77
C TYR A 207 -12.17 1.57 8.12
N THR A 208 -13.32 0.91 8.33
CA THR A 208 -13.59 0.12 9.54
C THR A 208 -12.55 -0.99 9.71
N ASN A 209 -12.20 -1.73 8.66
CA ASN A 209 -11.16 -2.76 8.73
C ASN A 209 -9.78 -2.15 9.04
N LEU A 210 -9.44 -1.05 8.37
CA LEU A 210 -8.18 -0.33 8.64
C LEU A 210 -8.07 0.11 10.10
N GLU A 211 -9.16 0.62 10.73
CA GLU A 211 -9.15 1.03 12.13
C GLU A 211 -8.97 -0.16 13.08
N ILE A 212 -9.68 -1.27 12.84
CA ILE A 212 -9.52 -2.49 13.63
C ILE A 212 -8.07 -2.98 13.56
N VAL A 213 -7.52 -3.08 12.36
CA VAL A 213 -6.15 -3.59 12.17
C VAL A 213 -5.11 -2.61 12.72
N ARG A 214 -5.30 -1.29 12.56
CA ARG A 214 -4.45 -0.26 13.19
C ARG A 214 -4.39 -0.42 14.70
N ARG A 215 -5.54 -0.53 15.35
CA ARG A 215 -5.64 -0.74 16.80
C ARG A 215 -4.92 -2.01 17.23
N LEU A 216 -5.18 -3.12 16.58
CA LEU A 216 -4.53 -4.40 16.85
C LEU A 216 -3.02 -4.35 16.59
N SER A 217 -2.59 -3.70 15.52
CA SER A 217 -1.17 -3.47 15.20
C SER A 217 -0.44 -2.71 16.31
N ILE A 218 -1.06 -1.66 16.88
CA ILE A 218 -0.50 -0.89 17.99
C ILE A 218 -0.44 -1.75 19.26
N GLU A 219 -1.51 -2.43 19.61
CA GLU A 219 -1.63 -3.24 20.81
C GLU A 219 -0.66 -4.44 20.80
N THR A 220 -0.51 -5.10 19.66
CA THR A 220 0.38 -6.26 19.51
C THR A 220 1.81 -5.88 19.14
N LYS A 221 2.06 -4.60 18.84
CA LYS A 221 3.34 -4.09 18.31
C LYS A 221 3.76 -4.78 17.01
N THR A 222 2.79 -5.24 16.22
CA THR A 222 2.99 -5.95 14.96
C THR A 222 2.54 -5.03 13.82
N PRO A 223 3.42 -4.54 12.94
CA PRO A 223 3.04 -3.70 11.81
C PRO A 223 2.07 -4.42 10.88
N PHE A 224 1.32 -3.69 10.05
CA PHE A 224 0.40 -4.29 9.11
C PHE A 224 0.69 -3.91 7.66
N TRP A 225 0.39 -4.82 6.76
CA TRP A 225 0.37 -4.68 5.32
C TRP A 225 -1.06 -4.85 4.83
N ASN A 226 -1.51 -3.97 3.95
CA ASN A 226 -2.85 -4.01 3.38
C ASN A 226 -2.81 -4.50 1.94
N CYS A 227 -3.57 -5.54 1.64
CA CYS A 227 -3.74 -6.01 0.27
C CYS A 227 -4.87 -5.22 -0.39
N ILE A 228 -4.52 -4.42 -1.39
CA ILE A 228 -5.43 -3.52 -2.10
C ILE A 228 -5.79 -4.05 -3.48
N LEU A 229 -6.94 -3.61 -3.98
CA LEU A 229 -7.47 -3.99 -5.29
C LEU A 229 -6.65 -3.33 -6.41
N ALA A 230 -6.04 -4.16 -7.28
CA ALA A 230 -5.23 -3.71 -8.42
C ALA A 230 -5.72 -4.22 -9.79
N ASN A 231 -6.86 -4.87 -9.81
CA ASN A 231 -7.58 -5.29 -11.01
C ASN A 231 -9.09 -5.17 -10.76
N ALA A 232 -9.90 -5.24 -11.81
CA ALA A 232 -11.33 -5.42 -11.68
C ALA A 232 -11.70 -6.89 -11.83
N HIS A 233 -12.56 -7.36 -10.94
CA HIS A 233 -13.19 -8.68 -11.01
C HIS A 233 -14.53 -8.63 -10.28
N PHE A 234 -15.41 -9.58 -10.52
CA PHE A 234 -16.79 -9.51 -10.07
C PHE A 234 -17.40 -8.14 -10.44
N ASN A 235 -17.93 -7.41 -9.48
CA ASN A 235 -18.47 -6.05 -9.63
C ASN A 235 -17.55 -4.95 -9.05
N TYR A 236 -16.27 -5.28 -8.75
CA TYR A 236 -15.31 -4.28 -8.32
C TYR A 236 -14.93 -3.34 -9.46
N MET A 237 -14.61 -2.09 -9.10
CA MET A 237 -14.22 -1.04 -10.03
C MET A 237 -12.90 -1.33 -10.72
N GLU A 238 -12.77 -0.80 -11.93
CA GLU A 238 -11.48 -0.78 -12.63
C GLU A 238 -10.49 0.18 -11.95
N PRO A 239 -9.19 -0.17 -11.92
CA PRO A 239 -8.16 0.67 -11.35
C PRO A 239 -8.04 2.01 -12.07
N SER A 240 -7.92 3.07 -11.31
CA SER A 240 -7.64 4.45 -11.77
C SER A 240 -6.58 5.09 -10.88
N ASP A 241 -6.06 6.26 -11.26
CA ASP A 241 -5.17 7.02 -10.38
C ASP A 241 -5.85 7.31 -9.04
N ALA A 242 -7.13 7.72 -9.06
CA ALA A 242 -7.89 8.02 -7.85
C ALA A 242 -8.06 6.81 -6.94
N THR A 243 -8.37 5.62 -7.51
CA THR A 243 -8.58 4.41 -6.71
C THR A 243 -7.28 3.90 -6.09
N PHE A 244 -6.14 3.99 -6.81
CA PHE A 244 -4.83 3.66 -6.22
C PHE A 244 -4.42 4.65 -5.14
N HIS A 245 -4.53 5.96 -5.43
CA HIS A 245 -4.20 6.97 -4.43
C HIS A 245 -5.02 6.79 -3.15
N LEU A 246 -6.34 6.63 -3.27
CA LEU A 246 -7.20 6.49 -2.09
C LEU A 246 -6.84 5.28 -1.24
N GLN A 247 -6.67 4.10 -1.85
CA GLN A 247 -6.33 2.88 -1.13
C GLN A 247 -4.95 3.00 -0.44
N VAL A 248 -3.95 3.53 -1.16
CA VAL A 248 -2.59 3.69 -0.64
C VAL A 248 -2.55 4.75 0.45
N TYR A 249 -3.00 5.98 0.16
CA TYR A 249 -2.90 7.07 1.14
C TYR A 249 -3.77 6.84 2.38
N ALA A 250 -4.94 6.20 2.23
CA ALA A 250 -5.70 5.77 3.41
C ALA A 250 -4.91 4.74 4.23
N THR A 251 -4.31 3.72 3.60
CA THR A 251 -3.48 2.75 4.32
C THR A 251 -2.32 3.43 5.05
N LEU A 252 -1.65 4.39 4.41
CA LEU A 252 -0.57 5.18 5.03
C LEU A 252 -1.10 6.02 6.20
N ALA A 253 -2.26 6.67 6.05
CA ALA A 253 -2.89 7.48 7.11
C ALA A 253 -3.23 6.66 8.35
N TYR A 254 -3.58 5.39 8.17
CA TYR A 254 -3.78 4.44 9.27
C TYR A 254 -2.48 3.84 9.83
N GLY A 255 -1.32 4.16 9.25
CA GLY A 255 -0.01 3.70 9.73
C GLY A 255 0.46 2.38 9.14
N GLY A 256 -0.08 1.96 7.99
CA GLY A 256 0.38 0.77 7.27
C GLY A 256 1.86 0.82 6.91
N ARG A 257 2.52 -0.34 6.90
CA ARG A 257 3.95 -0.51 6.62
C ARG A 257 4.22 -1.32 5.36
N GLY A 258 3.20 -1.68 4.64
CA GLY A 258 3.29 -2.36 3.36
C GLY A 258 1.99 -2.30 2.59
N ILE A 259 2.13 -2.36 1.28
CA ILE A 259 1.05 -2.46 0.31
C ILE A 259 1.25 -3.74 -0.50
N GLN A 260 0.18 -4.48 -0.70
CA GLN A 260 0.15 -5.64 -1.58
C GLN A 260 -0.91 -5.39 -2.65
N TYR A 261 -0.67 -5.87 -3.86
CA TYR A 261 -1.56 -5.65 -4.99
C TYR A 261 -2.22 -6.95 -5.43
N PHE A 262 -3.52 -7.05 -5.28
CA PHE A 262 -4.33 -8.15 -5.83
C PHE A 262 -5.06 -7.66 -7.08
N THR A 263 -4.62 -8.08 -8.30
CA THR A 263 -3.41 -8.79 -8.68
C THR A 263 -2.57 -7.96 -9.66
N TYR A 264 -1.27 -8.24 -9.73
CA TYR A 264 -0.39 -7.62 -10.73
C TYR A 264 -0.62 -8.23 -12.13
N PHE A 265 -0.77 -9.55 -12.23
CA PHE A 265 -1.15 -10.27 -13.43
C PHE A 265 -2.65 -10.56 -13.42
N ALA A 266 -3.31 -10.41 -14.57
CA ALA A 266 -4.72 -10.77 -14.70
C ALA A 266 -4.87 -12.29 -14.77
N PRO A 267 -5.63 -12.93 -13.85
CA PRO A 267 -5.96 -14.34 -13.94
C PRO A 267 -6.77 -14.65 -15.22
N GLU A 268 -6.57 -15.84 -15.78
CA GLU A 268 -7.28 -16.32 -16.98
C GLU A 268 -8.69 -16.83 -16.69
N ILE A 269 -9.20 -16.63 -15.49
CA ILE A 269 -10.51 -17.11 -15.04
C ILE A 269 -11.46 -15.96 -14.73
N GLY A 270 -12.76 -16.23 -14.77
CA GLY A 270 -13.81 -15.28 -14.41
C GLY A 270 -13.79 -14.03 -15.31
N ASN A 271 -14.06 -12.87 -14.70
CA ASN A 271 -14.09 -11.59 -15.40
C ASN A 271 -12.93 -10.66 -14.98
N TYR A 272 -11.78 -11.23 -14.65
CA TYR A 272 -10.59 -10.45 -14.28
C TYR A 272 -10.12 -9.60 -15.47
N ARG A 273 -9.90 -8.31 -15.23
CA ARG A 273 -9.49 -7.34 -16.25
C ARG A 273 -8.75 -6.16 -15.63
N ALA A 274 -8.10 -5.38 -16.48
CA ALA A 274 -7.42 -4.14 -16.12
C ALA A 274 -6.34 -4.28 -15.02
N ALA A 275 -5.74 -5.47 -14.86
CA ALA A 275 -4.54 -5.65 -14.05
C ALA A 275 -3.34 -4.94 -14.68
N ALA A 276 -2.21 -4.84 -13.96
CA ALA A 276 -1.00 -4.22 -14.52
C ALA A 276 -0.47 -4.95 -15.77
N VAL A 277 -0.58 -6.27 -15.78
CA VAL A 277 -0.27 -7.12 -16.94
C VAL A 277 -1.52 -7.93 -17.29
N ASP A 278 -1.91 -7.92 -18.57
CA ASP A 278 -3.08 -8.65 -19.05
C ASP A 278 -2.81 -10.15 -19.22
N GLN A 279 -3.84 -10.92 -19.59
CA GLN A 279 -3.76 -12.38 -19.81
C GLN A 279 -2.83 -12.77 -20.98
N PHE A 280 -2.45 -11.81 -21.82
CA PHE A 280 -1.51 -12.03 -22.95
C PHE A 280 -0.07 -11.65 -22.60
N GLY A 281 0.18 -11.20 -21.35
CA GLY A 281 1.50 -10.76 -20.90
C GLY A 281 1.84 -9.32 -21.25
N ASN A 282 0.89 -8.52 -21.75
CA ASN A 282 1.13 -7.12 -22.12
C ASN A 282 0.91 -6.19 -20.92
N ARG A 283 1.76 -5.15 -20.81
CA ARG A 283 1.54 -4.04 -19.87
C ARG A 283 0.29 -3.26 -20.28
N THR A 284 -0.58 -3.02 -19.31
CA THR A 284 -1.78 -2.19 -19.46
C THR A 284 -1.51 -0.76 -18.93
N PRO A 285 -2.43 0.21 -19.11
CA PRO A 285 -2.32 1.51 -18.46
C PRO A 285 -2.24 1.43 -16.92
N THR A 286 -2.75 0.36 -16.32
CA THR A 286 -2.66 0.11 -14.88
C THR A 286 -1.22 -0.08 -14.41
N TRP A 287 -0.34 -0.62 -15.28
CA TRP A 287 1.08 -0.76 -14.96
C TRP A 287 1.74 0.61 -14.68
N GLU A 288 1.48 1.62 -15.50
CA GLU A 288 2.02 2.97 -15.29
C GLU A 288 1.42 3.66 -14.06
N ARG A 289 0.12 3.45 -13.78
CA ARG A 289 -0.54 3.95 -12.58
C ARG A 289 0.10 3.37 -11.31
N LEU A 290 0.26 2.04 -11.30
CA LEU A 290 0.89 1.32 -10.21
C LEU A 290 2.36 1.77 -10.00
N ARG A 291 3.10 1.94 -11.09
CA ARG A 291 4.47 2.46 -11.03
C ARG A 291 4.53 3.84 -10.38
N ARG A 292 3.67 4.77 -10.77
CA ARG A 292 3.64 6.13 -10.22
C ARG A 292 3.38 6.13 -8.72
N ILE A 293 2.35 5.43 -8.27
CA ILE A 293 2.03 5.38 -6.84
C ILE A 293 3.13 4.69 -6.03
N ASN A 294 3.80 3.67 -6.58
CA ASN A 294 4.93 3.02 -5.92
C ASN A 294 6.14 3.94 -5.77
N LEU A 295 6.38 4.84 -6.73
CA LEU A 295 7.41 5.87 -6.62
C LEU A 295 7.10 6.87 -5.50
N GLU A 296 5.83 7.28 -5.36
CA GLU A 296 5.39 8.13 -4.26
C GLU A 296 5.58 7.42 -2.90
N ILE A 297 5.19 6.15 -2.79
CA ILE A 297 5.42 5.33 -1.60
C ILE A 297 6.92 5.27 -1.27
N ALA A 298 7.76 4.97 -2.26
CA ALA A 298 9.20 4.86 -2.06
C ALA A 298 9.82 6.18 -1.56
N ALA A 299 9.34 7.33 -2.06
CA ALA A 299 9.79 8.64 -1.61
C ALA A 299 9.34 8.96 -0.16
N LEU A 300 8.10 8.61 0.20
CA LEU A 300 7.54 8.86 1.53
C LEU A 300 7.99 7.86 2.59
N ALA A 301 8.33 6.63 2.20
CA ALA A 301 8.64 5.53 3.11
C ALA A 301 9.71 5.84 4.17
N PRO A 302 10.84 6.51 3.86
CA PRO A 302 11.85 6.84 4.87
C PRO A 302 11.31 7.71 6.02
N THR A 303 10.32 8.55 5.75
CA THR A 303 9.63 9.33 6.77
C THR A 303 8.56 8.49 7.47
N ILE A 304 7.65 7.86 6.72
CA ILE A 304 6.53 7.08 7.26
C ILE A 304 7.00 5.97 8.21
N LEU A 305 8.10 5.28 7.89
CA LEU A 305 8.63 4.20 8.73
C LEU A 305 9.09 4.68 10.12
N LYS A 306 9.34 5.97 10.31
CA LYS A 306 9.72 6.57 11.59
C LYS A 306 8.52 7.06 12.40
N LEU A 307 7.33 7.12 11.78
CA LEU A 307 6.13 7.68 12.40
C LEU A 307 5.36 6.61 13.18
N ARG A 308 4.78 6.98 14.29
CA ARG A 308 3.82 6.20 15.07
C ARG A 308 2.44 6.84 14.97
N SER A 309 1.42 6.11 14.57
CA SER A 309 0.05 6.60 14.50
C SER A 309 -0.47 6.93 15.91
N THR A 310 -1.01 8.13 16.08
CA THR A 310 -1.60 8.61 17.34
C THR A 310 -3.12 8.77 17.26
N GLY A 311 -3.68 8.88 16.04
CA GLY A 311 -5.11 8.95 15.81
C GLY A 311 -5.45 8.95 14.32
N VAL A 312 -6.69 8.59 14.02
CA VAL A 312 -7.23 8.66 12.65
C VAL A 312 -8.67 9.18 12.75
N PHE A 313 -9.00 10.17 11.93
CA PHE A 313 -10.25 10.92 12.03
C PHE A 313 -10.88 11.12 10.66
N HIS A 314 -12.21 11.16 10.61
CA HIS A 314 -12.99 11.31 9.40
C HIS A 314 -13.84 12.58 9.41
N TYR A 315 -14.04 13.18 8.24
CA TYR A 315 -14.89 14.35 8.04
C TYR A 315 -15.55 14.33 6.64
N PRO A 316 -16.83 14.67 6.51
CA PRO A 316 -17.82 14.77 7.57
C PRO A 316 -18.34 13.39 8.01
N ASP A 317 -18.37 12.41 7.10
CA ASP A 317 -18.94 11.08 7.32
C ASP A 317 -17.94 10.21 8.08
N VAL A 318 -18.41 9.58 9.16
CA VAL A 318 -17.59 8.76 10.06
C VAL A 318 -17.97 7.30 9.90
N PRO A 319 -17.08 6.45 9.36
CA PRO A 319 -17.32 5.00 9.30
C PRO A 319 -17.45 4.37 10.70
N ASP A 320 -18.07 3.18 10.75
CA ASP A 320 -18.16 2.40 11.99
C ASP A 320 -16.77 2.21 12.62
N GLN A 321 -16.69 2.31 13.95
CA GLN A 321 -15.47 2.23 14.77
C GLN A 321 -14.42 3.31 14.51
N ALA A 322 -14.59 4.19 13.50
CA ALA A 322 -13.73 5.34 13.27
C ALA A 322 -14.09 6.52 14.19
N GLN A 323 -13.25 7.56 14.18
CA GLN A 323 -13.46 8.75 15.00
C GLN A 323 -13.79 9.97 14.14
N PRO A 324 -14.66 10.88 14.63
CA PRO A 324 -14.93 12.14 13.95
C PRO A 324 -13.73 13.09 14.08
N LEU A 325 -13.57 14.01 13.13
CA LEU A 325 -12.51 15.03 13.15
C LEU A 325 -12.53 15.87 14.43
N ALA A 326 -13.69 16.06 15.04
CA ALA A 326 -13.82 16.78 16.32
C ALA A 326 -13.03 16.15 17.49
N ALA A 327 -12.64 14.88 17.39
CA ALA A 327 -11.79 14.20 18.36
C ALA A 327 -10.28 14.37 18.07
N SER A 328 -9.90 15.03 16.99
CA SER A 328 -8.49 15.29 16.62
C SER A 328 -7.83 16.22 17.65
N ARG A 329 -6.55 15.95 17.93
CA ARG A 329 -5.72 16.78 18.82
C ARG A 329 -4.91 17.83 18.07
N LEU A 330 -4.74 17.66 16.76
CA LEU A 330 -3.91 18.53 15.94
C LEU A 330 -4.74 19.41 15.00
N VAL A 331 -5.85 18.88 14.44
CA VAL A 331 -6.70 19.56 13.46
C VAL A 331 -8.05 19.90 14.09
N ARG A 332 -8.36 21.20 14.16
CA ARG A 332 -9.66 21.70 14.67
C ARG A 332 -10.76 21.54 13.62
N SER A 333 -10.47 21.91 12.37
CA SER A 333 -11.40 21.81 11.25
C SER A 333 -10.69 21.86 9.91
N ILE A 334 -11.36 21.40 8.86
CA ILE A 334 -10.96 21.52 7.46
C ILE A 334 -11.99 22.35 6.75
N GLU A 335 -11.57 23.46 6.15
CA GLU A 335 -12.40 24.35 5.34
C GLU A 335 -12.09 24.09 3.87
N MET A 336 -13.11 23.85 3.05
CA MET A 336 -12.97 23.88 1.59
C MET A 336 -12.95 25.33 1.13
N THR A 337 -11.88 25.74 0.45
CA THR A 337 -11.72 27.10 -0.02
C THR A 337 -12.18 27.29 -1.45
N GLN A 338 -12.09 26.23 -2.27
CA GLN A 338 -12.63 26.22 -3.64
C GLN A 338 -13.17 24.83 -4.02
N CYS A 339 -14.27 24.86 -4.79
CA CYS A 339 -14.83 23.71 -5.47
C CYS A 339 -15.50 24.19 -6.75
N PHE A 340 -15.11 23.63 -7.90
CA PHE A 340 -15.69 24.00 -9.21
C PHE A 340 -16.89 23.15 -9.60
N VAL A 341 -17.33 22.23 -8.74
CA VAL A 341 -18.50 21.38 -8.98
C VAL A 341 -19.79 22.17 -8.71
N LYS A 342 -20.74 22.07 -9.59
CA LYS A 342 -22.06 22.70 -9.44
C LYS A 342 -23.16 21.63 -9.51
N PRO A 343 -23.97 21.43 -8.46
CA PRO A 343 -23.92 22.08 -7.15
C PRO A 343 -22.64 21.73 -6.36
N PRO A 344 -22.23 22.53 -5.38
CA PRO A 344 -21.06 22.25 -4.56
C PRO A 344 -21.20 20.87 -3.88
N VAL A 345 -20.18 20.05 -4.00
CA VAL A 345 -20.07 18.77 -3.29
C VAL A 345 -19.28 19.00 -2.01
N ALA A 346 -19.78 18.49 -0.90
CA ALA A 346 -19.03 18.53 0.37
C ALA A 346 -17.76 17.69 0.25
N GLY A 347 -16.61 18.27 0.61
CA GLY A 347 -15.35 17.51 0.65
C GLY A 347 -15.39 16.44 1.72
N ARG A 348 -14.83 15.29 1.40
CA ARG A 348 -14.69 14.14 2.31
C ARG A 348 -13.22 13.92 2.59
N PHE A 349 -12.82 14.02 3.85
CA PHE A 349 -11.42 13.91 4.25
C PHE A 349 -11.18 12.83 5.31
N LEU A 350 -9.99 12.25 5.21
CA LEU A 350 -9.41 11.37 6.22
C LEU A 350 -8.16 12.08 6.77
N VAL A 351 -8.00 12.10 8.08
CA VAL A 351 -6.87 12.73 8.77
C VAL A 351 -6.16 11.69 9.62
N GLY A 352 -4.92 11.34 9.25
CA GLY A 352 -4.03 10.53 10.08
C GLY A 352 -3.11 11.43 10.91
N GLU A 353 -3.05 11.24 12.21
CA GLU A 353 -2.11 11.91 13.11
C GLU A 353 -0.99 10.98 13.53
N PHE A 354 0.23 11.52 13.58
CA PHE A 354 1.42 10.76 13.89
C PHE A 354 2.38 11.59 14.75
N GLU A 355 3.30 10.88 15.37
CA GLU A 355 4.53 11.44 15.93
C GLU A 355 5.74 10.59 15.52
N ASP A 356 6.90 11.24 15.44
CA ASP A 356 8.17 10.52 15.25
C ASP A 356 8.86 10.23 16.60
N GLY A 357 10.06 9.62 16.54
CA GLY A 357 10.85 9.30 17.73
C GLY A 357 11.30 10.49 18.57
N GLN A 358 11.10 11.73 18.08
CA GLN A 358 11.35 12.98 18.80
C GLN A 358 10.04 13.68 19.25
N ALA A 359 8.91 12.97 19.15
CA ALA A 359 7.56 13.47 19.43
C ALA A 359 7.16 14.68 18.56
N ARG A 360 7.77 14.84 17.37
CA ARG A 360 7.34 15.86 16.41
C ARG A 360 6.04 15.42 15.76
N PRO A 361 5.02 16.27 15.72
CA PRO A 361 3.73 15.90 15.17
C PRO A 361 3.73 15.96 13.64
N TYR A 362 3.03 14.99 13.04
CA TYR A 362 2.75 14.90 11.60
C TYR A 362 1.27 14.68 11.36
N ILE A 363 0.80 15.16 10.22
CA ILE A 363 -0.58 15.00 9.76
C ILE A 363 -0.56 14.48 8.34
N MET A 364 -1.35 13.46 8.04
CA MET A 364 -1.66 13.04 6.67
C MET A 364 -3.11 13.37 6.38
N ILE A 365 -3.34 14.21 5.37
CA ILE A 365 -4.67 14.56 4.89
C ILE A 365 -4.93 13.81 3.61
N VAL A 366 -6.06 13.11 3.50
CA VAL A 366 -6.45 12.34 2.30
C VAL A 366 -7.82 12.81 1.82
N ASN A 367 -7.93 13.12 0.54
CA ASN A 367 -9.20 13.35 -0.13
C ASN A 367 -9.91 12.00 -0.36
N ARG A 368 -11.06 11.77 0.29
CA ARG A 368 -11.81 10.52 0.17
C ARG A 368 -12.72 10.47 -1.07
N ASP A 369 -12.80 11.55 -1.84
CA ASP A 369 -13.59 11.60 -3.07
C ASP A 369 -12.79 11.02 -4.24
N LEU A 370 -13.41 10.16 -5.04
CA LEU A 370 -12.78 9.52 -6.21
C LEU A 370 -12.95 10.33 -7.50
N ASN A 371 -13.75 11.41 -7.48
CA ASN A 371 -14.15 12.14 -8.68
C ASN A 371 -13.74 13.61 -8.63
N ASN A 372 -13.64 14.21 -7.42
CA ASN A 372 -13.49 15.65 -7.26
C ASN A 372 -12.17 16.02 -6.58
N SER A 373 -11.52 17.05 -7.12
CA SER A 373 -10.38 17.72 -6.48
C SER A 373 -10.90 18.81 -5.55
N PHE A 374 -10.26 18.98 -4.40
CA PHE A 374 -10.61 20.01 -3.44
C PHE A 374 -9.41 20.85 -3.06
N GLN A 375 -9.59 22.15 -2.99
CA GLN A 375 -8.70 23.05 -2.27
C GLN A 375 -9.17 23.16 -0.82
N PHE A 376 -8.24 23.02 0.13
CA PHE A 376 -8.56 22.99 1.55
C PHE A 376 -7.66 23.93 2.36
N ARG A 377 -8.19 24.38 3.51
CA ARG A 377 -7.41 25.06 4.54
C ARG A 377 -7.55 24.32 5.86
N LEU A 378 -6.43 24.08 6.51
CA LEU A 378 -6.41 23.47 7.84
C LEU A 378 -6.49 24.55 8.91
N HIS A 379 -7.42 24.38 9.84
CA HIS A 379 -7.44 25.13 11.10
C HIS A 379 -6.89 24.21 12.18
N LEU A 380 -5.69 24.51 12.66
CA LEU A 380 -5.00 23.71 13.66
C LEU A 380 -5.49 24.05 15.07
N VAL A 381 -5.35 23.08 16.00
CA VAL A 381 -5.68 23.30 17.42
C VAL A 381 -4.68 24.27 18.04
N LYS A 382 -3.38 24.13 17.74
CA LYS A 382 -2.32 25.04 18.15
C LYS A 382 -2.15 26.14 17.08
N GLU A 383 -2.14 27.41 17.51
CA GLU A 383 -1.92 28.54 16.64
C GLU A 383 -0.42 28.75 16.34
N ASN A 384 -0.11 29.53 15.27
CA ASN A 384 1.24 29.89 14.84
C ASN A 384 2.16 28.69 14.55
N VAL A 385 1.57 27.59 14.03
CA VAL A 385 2.31 26.42 13.58
C VAL A 385 2.59 26.55 12.09
N LYS A 386 3.85 26.38 11.71
CA LYS A 386 4.26 26.25 10.32
C LYS A 386 4.08 24.80 9.85
N LEU A 387 3.55 24.62 8.66
CA LEU A 387 3.43 23.32 8.02
C LEU A 387 4.55 23.12 6.99
N VAL A 388 5.18 21.97 7.03
CA VAL A 388 6.22 21.52 6.10
C VAL A 388 5.73 20.27 5.41
N ARG A 389 5.64 20.29 4.09
CA ARG A 389 5.26 19.14 3.28
C ARG A 389 6.42 18.16 3.14
N ILE A 390 6.14 16.87 3.25
CA ILE A 390 7.05 15.83 2.77
C ILE A 390 6.65 15.52 1.33
N SER A 391 7.56 15.82 0.39
CA SER A 391 7.29 15.68 -1.03
C SER A 391 7.09 14.21 -1.43
N PRO A 392 5.98 13.83 -2.07
CA PRO A 392 5.79 12.46 -2.57
C PRO A 392 6.67 12.14 -3.78
N TYR A 393 7.33 13.15 -4.35
CA TYR A 393 8.20 12.98 -5.52
C TYR A 393 9.68 12.83 -5.16
N SER A 394 10.10 13.42 -4.06
CA SER A 394 11.51 13.47 -3.66
C SER A 394 11.78 12.97 -2.24
N GLY A 395 10.76 12.80 -1.41
CA GLY A 395 10.88 12.50 0.03
C GLY A 395 11.45 13.66 0.87
N LYS A 396 11.78 14.81 0.23
CA LYS A 396 12.37 15.97 0.91
C LYS A 396 11.30 16.86 1.54
N GLU A 397 11.73 17.64 2.52
CA GLU A 397 10.92 18.67 3.14
C GLU A 397 10.80 19.89 2.22
N GLU A 398 9.58 20.39 2.06
CA GLU A 398 9.23 21.57 1.26
C GLU A 398 8.30 22.47 2.08
N THR A 399 8.42 23.80 1.91
CA THR A 399 7.47 24.74 2.55
C THR A 399 6.07 24.49 2.00
N PHE A 400 5.10 24.21 2.87
CA PHE A 400 3.70 24.04 2.48
C PHE A 400 3.05 25.40 2.23
N GLY A 401 2.42 25.55 1.06
CA GLY A 401 1.72 26.77 0.66
C GLY A 401 1.51 26.85 -0.86
N GLY A 402 0.92 27.93 -1.34
CA GLY A 402 0.58 28.12 -2.74
C GLY A 402 -0.47 27.10 -3.21
N GLU A 403 -0.22 26.45 -4.36
CA GLU A 403 -1.14 25.45 -4.93
C GLU A 403 -1.05 24.05 -4.28
N MET A 404 -0.23 23.87 -3.23
CA MET A 404 -0.10 22.59 -2.55
C MET A 404 -1.31 22.24 -1.67
N ASP A 405 -2.22 23.15 -1.46
CA ASP A 405 -3.49 22.96 -0.76
C ASP A 405 -4.60 22.34 -1.63
N TRP A 406 -4.27 21.95 -2.87
CA TRP A 406 -5.15 21.18 -3.73
C TRP A 406 -4.84 19.68 -3.62
N LEU A 407 -5.88 18.88 -3.38
CA LEU A 407 -5.82 17.41 -3.42
C LEU A 407 -6.66 16.90 -4.58
N ALA A 408 -6.01 16.17 -5.48
CA ALA A 408 -6.68 15.41 -6.53
C ALA A 408 -7.58 14.30 -5.92
N PRO A 409 -8.47 13.68 -6.71
CA PRO A 409 -9.29 12.56 -6.25
C PRO A 409 -8.42 11.44 -5.65
N GLY A 410 -8.76 11.02 -4.44
CA GLY A 410 -8.04 9.98 -3.68
C GLY A 410 -6.66 10.39 -3.14
N ALA A 411 -6.11 11.51 -3.56
CA ALA A 411 -4.74 11.91 -3.19
C ALA A 411 -4.61 12.29 -1.72
N GLY A 412 -3.39 12.14 -1.21
CA GLY A 412 -3.01 12.53 0.14
C GLY A 412 -1.78 13.42 0.19
N ILE A 413 -1.60 14.08 1.32
CA ILE A 413 -0.43 14.91 1.61
C ILE A 413 0.05 14.65 3.03
N LEU A 414 1.37 14.47 3.19
CA LEU A 414 2.02 14.32 4.50
C LEU A 414 2.66 15.64 4.90
N LEU A 415 2.25 16.15 6.07
CA LEU A 415 2.68 17.43 6.61
C LEU A 415 3.35 17.21 7.97
N ARG A 416 4.51 17.83 8.20
CA ARG A 416 5.12 17.96 9.51
C ARG A 416 4.76 19.32 10.10
N MET A 417 4.47 19.36 11.40
CA MET A 417 4.17 20.59 12.12
C MET A 417 5.45 21.12 12.80
N GLU A 418 5.74 22.40 12.60
CA GLU A 418 6.82 23.13 13.27
C GLU A 418 6.23 24.20 14.20
N PRO A 419 6.82 24.38 15.40
CA PRO A 419 6.44 25.45 16.32
C PRO A 419 6.50 26.83 15.71
#